data_9132800b30c63d28fbc25c538d935c6b
#
_entry.id   9132800b30c63d28fbc25c538d935c6b
#
_cell.length_a   1.000
_cell.length_b   1.000
_cell.length_c   1.000
_cell.angle_alpha   90.00
_cell.angle_beta   90.00
_cell.angle_gamma   90.00
#
_symmetry.space_group_name_H-M   'P 1'
#
loop_
_entity.id
_entity.type
_entity.pdbx_description
1 polymer ?
#
loop_
_entity_poly.entity_id
_entity_poly.type
_entity_poly.pdbx_seq_one_letter_code
_entity_poly.pdbx_strand_id
1 'polypeptide(L)'
;LNGDNTLKSGKGHAGLEKKNGGKLTIADEDKNGKLTAEGGKYGAGIGGGDQGAGSGITITGGEIKATGGQYGAGIGGGKGDGSDITISGGEVNATGGTSGAGIGGGYNGNGSDITITDGEVNATGGKYGAGIGGGEYGIGKDIIITGGEVNATGGRFSAGIGGGSRGTGSDITISGGEVNASGGVNGAGIGGGGGGDGSGIGGGLRSKGNDITVSGDTKLKVQGGDEDNYDGAGAGIGDGGSNAYGTKILGAEVEPDTSGLTTNGSIAYYAPGADMENDKPTSITFGTSSQPEKPIEPAVPEQPEAERGMDAPLYRVTDKDGRDIVYTAERKDGVLTVNVDEDFAILTGRLSGIRTLKVQGVEKIIFVTKGAASVFLLSDLLEKGESGDTYKLTHDGKAVTFTLGEKMTDVSAILTKP
;
A
#
# COMPACT_ATOMS: atom_id res chain seq x y z
N LEU A 1 7.43 -24.65 2.33
CA LEU A 1 6.97 -25.35 3.54
C LEU A 1 6.67 -26.79 3.20
N ASN A 2 6.68 -27.66 4.18
CA ASN A 2 6.23 -29.05 4.06
C ASN A 2 5.72 -29.49 5.44
N GLY A 3 4.45 -29.90 5.52
CA GLY A 3 3.79 -30.29 6.77
C GLY A 3 3.70 -29.16 7.81
N ASP A 4 3.43 -29.52 9.06
CA ASP A 4 3.20 -28.59 10.15
C ASP A 4 4.50 -28.17 10.83
N ASN A 5 4.80 -26.89 10.78
CA ASN A 5 5.99 -26.31 11.40
C ASN A 5 5.58 -25.33 12.51
N THR A 6 6.15 -25.48 13.70
CA THR A 6 5.90 -24.59 14.83
C THR A 6 7.21 -24.02 15.37
N LEU A 7 7.31 -22.69 15.39
CA LEU A 7 8.47 -21.95 15.87
C LEU A 7 8.03 -21.01 17.00
N LYS A 8 8.64 -21.16 18.18
CA LYS A 8 8.43 -20.27 19.32
C LYS A 8 9.78 -19.76 19.81
N SER A 9 9.87 -18.48 20.11
CA SER A 9 11.13 -17.89 20.49
C SER A 9 11.14 -17.27 21.89
N GLY A 10 12.34 -17.03 22.39
CA GLY A 10 12.57 -16.35 23.66
C GLY A 10 12.45 -14.82 23.53
N LYS A 11 12.57 -14.14 24.67
CA LYS A 11 12.21 -12.73 24.93
C LYS A 11 12.60 -11.71 23.86
N GLY A 12 13.76 -11.82 23.24
CA GLY A 12 14.29 -10.84 22.28
C GLY A 12 14.27 -11.29 20.82
N HIS A 13 13.65 -12.42 20.51
CA HIS A 13 13.73 -13.03 19.19
C HIS A 13 12.38 -13.16 18.52
N ALA A 14 12.35 -13.14 17.18
CA ALA A 14 11.18 -13.50 16.40
C ALA A 14 10.98 -15.01 16.36
N GLY A 15 9.73 -15.47 16.14
CA GLY A 15 9.44 -16.90 15.99
C GLY A 15 10.23 -17.48 14.81
N LEU A 16 10.14 -16.87 13.65
CA LEU A 16 11.04 -17.04 12.52
C LEU A 16 11.83 -15.75 12.35
N GLU A 17 13.04 -15.74 12.90
CA GLU A 17 13.87 -14.54 12.90
C GLU A 17 14.65 -14.36 11.62
N LYS A 18 14.46 -13.22 10.98
CA LYS A 18 15.25 -12.77 9.84
C LYS A 18 16.26 -11.72 10.29
N LYS A 19 17.54 -12.00 10.10
CA LYS A 19 18.62 -11.05 10.35
C LYS A 19 18.74 -10.01 9.23
N ASN A 20 19.20 -8.81 9.56
CA ASN A 20 19.37 -7.73 8.61
C ASN A 20 20.17 -8.14 7.36
N GLY A 21 19.77 -7.60 6.20
CA GLY A 21 20.48 -7.75 4.92
C GLY A 21 20.16 -9.00 4.09
N GLY A 22 19.38 -9.97 4.61
CA GLY A 22 18.93 -11.13 3.83
C GLY A 22 17.51 -10.96 3.27
N LYS A 23 17.11 -11.83 2.34
CA LYS A 23 15.73 -12.04 1.93
C LYS A 23 15.21 -13.31 2.57
N LEU A 24 13.93 -13.29 3.02
CA LEU A 24 13.21 -14.47 3.52
C LEU A 24 12.05 -14.74 2.57
N THR A 25 12.05 -15.88 1.92
CA THR A 25 10.93 -16.34 1.12
C THR A 25 10.26 -17.53 1.80
N ILE A 26 8.96 -17.47 2.00
CA ILE A 26 8.13 -18.57 2.48
C ILE A 26 7.26 -19.00 1.31
N ALA A 27 7.46 -20.22 0.87
CA ALA A 27 6.75 -20.84 -0.25
C ALA A 27 6.21 -22.21 0.15
N ASP A 28 5.16 -22.64 -0.52
CA ASP A 28 4.55 -23.96 -0.35
C ASP A 28 4.10 -24.48 -1.71
N GLU A 29 4.96 -25.25 -2.34
CA GLU A 29 4.74 -25.82 -3.68
C GLU A 29 3.69 -26.92 -3.67
N ASP A 30 3.66 -27.73 -2.60
CA ASP A 30 2.77 -28.89 -2.45
C ASP A 30 1.40 -28.53 -1.85
N LYS A 31 1.19 -27.27 -1.43
CA LYS A 31 -0.03 -26.76 -0.82
C LYS A 31 -0.46 -27.53 0.46
N ASN A 32 0.47 -28.04 1.23
CA ASN A 32 0.24 -28.78 2.46
C ASN A 32 1.05 -28.24 3.65
N GLY A 33 1.79 -27.18 3.45
CA GLY A 33 2.71 -26.63 4.44
C GLY A 33 2.03 -25.61 5.35
N LYS A 34 2.22 -25.77 6.65
CA LYS A 34 1.75 -24.87 7.69
C LYS A 34 2.94 -24.32 8.47
N LEU A 35 2.88 -23.04 8.82
CA LEU A 35 3.85 -22.39 9.68
C LEU A 35 3.14 -21.63 10.79
N THR A 36 3.35 -22.04 12.04
CA THR A 36 2.99 -21.27 13.21
C THR A 36 4.25 -20.66 13.80
N ALA A 37 4.33 -19.32 13.83
CA ALA A 37 5.47 -18.60 14.34
C ALA A 37 5.06 -17.62 15.45
N GLU A 38 5.59 -17.81 16.66
CA GLU A 38 5.29 -16.97 17.82
C GLU A 38 6.56 -16.23 18.29
N GLY A 39 6.54 -14.92 18.25
CA GLY A 39 7.62 -14.07 18.72
C GLY A 39 7.71 -13.98 20.24
N GLY A 40 8.93 -13.86 20.75
CA GLY A 40 9.15 -13.48 22.14
C GLY A 40 8.77 -12.02 22.42
N LYS A 41 8.84 -11.57 23.63
CA LYS A 41 8.28 -10.27 24.09
C LYS A 41 8.57 -9.08 23.15
N TYR A 42 9.75 -9.03 22.56
CA TYR A 42 10.21 -7.93 21.68
C TYR A 42 10.35 -8.34 20.22
N GLY A 43 10.03 -9.56 19.88
CA GLY A 43 10.17 -10.10 18.53
C GLY A 43 8.86 -10.18 17.76
N ALA A 44 8.94 -10.12 16.45
CA ALA A 44 7.84 -10.43 15.55
C ALA A 44 7.49 -11.92 15.58
N GLY A 45 6.31 -12.31 15.08
CA GLY A 45 6.05 -13.72 14.76
C GLY A 45 7.02 -14.18 13.69
N ILE A 46 7.07 -13.45 12.56
CA ILE A 46 8.01 -13.64 11.46
C ILE A 46 8.69 -12.30 11.17
N GLY A 47 10.02 -12.22 11.24
CA GLY A 47 10.77 -11.02 10.88
C GLY A 47 11.82 -10.61 11.90
N GLY A 48 11.72 -9.39 12.44
CA GLY A 48 12.73 -8.82 13.34
C GLY A 48 12.66 -9.32 14.80
N GLY A 49 13.81 -9.46 15.45
CA GLY A 49 13.94 -9.60 16.90
C GLY A 49 13.86 -8.26 17.63
N ASP A 50 14.39 -8.17 18.87
CA ASP A 50 14.43 -6.92 19.66
C ASP A 50 15.16 -5.82 18.90
N GLN A 51 14.49 -4.68 18.71
CA GLN A 51 14.94 -3.55 17.89
C GLN A 51 15.27 -3.93 16.41
N GLY A 52 14.92 -5.14 16.00
CA GLY A 52 15.15 -5.62 14.64
C GLY A 52 14.06 -5.16 13.68
N ALA A 53 14.47 -4.63 12.54
CA ALA A 53 13.58 -4.42 11.41
C ALA A 53 13.23 -5.78 10.78
N GLY A 54 11.95 -5.95 10.41
CA GLY A 54 11.50 -7.06 9.58
C GLY A 54 11.36 -6.60 8.14
N SER A 55 12.39 -6.77 7.32
CA SER A 55 12.40 -6.32 5.93
C SER A 55 12.79 -7.43 4.96
N GLY A 56 12.35 -7.34 3.70
CA GLY A 56 12.68 -8.33 2.68
C GLY A 56 12.00 -9.68 2.93
N ILE A 57 10.71 -9.67 3.28
CA ILE A 57 9.90 -10.87 3.54
C ILE A 57 8.96 -11.07 2.35
N THR A 58 9.01 -12.26 1.75
CA THR A 58 8.12 -12.64 0.66
C THR A 58 7.37 -13.91 1.04
N ILE A 59 6.04 -13.89 0.93
CA ILE A 59 5.18 -15.06 1.15
C ILE A 59 4.44 -15.35 -0.15
N THR A 60 4.65 -16.54 -0.70
CA THR A 60 4.05 -16.98 -1.97
C THR A 60 3.07 -18.15 -1.80
N GLY A 61 2.93 -18.70 -0.60
CA GLY A 61 2.03 -19.83 -0.33
C GLY A 61 2.15 -20.34 1.09
N GLY A 62 1.31 -21.31 1.42
CA GLY A 62 1.20 -21.98 2.71
C GLY A 62 0.15 -21.39 3.64
N GLU A 63 -0.18 -22.12 4.70
CA GLU A 63 -1.02 -21.65 5.80
C GLU A 63 -0.10 -21.06 6.89
N ILE A 64 -0.10 -19.73 7.00
CA ILE A 64 0.80 -18.98 7.89
C ILE A 64 0.02 -18.41 9.07
N LYS A 65 0.42 -18.77 10.27
CA LYS A 65 -0.04 -18.13 11.51
C LYS A 65 1.13 -17.46 12.20
N ALA A 66 1.18 -16.14 12.15
CA ALA A 66 2.25 -15.35 12.73
C ALA A 66 1.72 -14.49 13.88
N THR A 67 2.28 -14.65 15.09
CA THR A 67 1.88 -13.89 16.27
C THR A 67 3.07 -13.14 16.84
N GLY A 68 3.00 -11.83 16.89
CA GLY A 68 4.02 -10.97 17.49
C GLY A 68 4.04 -11.08 19.02
N GLY A 69 5.21 -10.92 19.63
CA GLY A 69 5.32 -10.69 21.05
C GLY A 69 4.78 -9.32 21.45
N GLN A 70 4.80 -8.97 22.73
CA GLN A 70 4.13 -7.77 23.26
C GLN A 70 4.40 -6.49 22.43
N TYR A 71 5.62 -6.33 21.90
CA TYR A 71 6.04 -5.16 21.12
C TYR A 71 6.25 -5.43 19.63
N GLY A 72 6.13 -6.69 19.21
CA GLY A 72 6.40 -7.11 17.83
C GLY A 72 5.17 -7.16 16.95
N ALA A 73 5.37 -7.00 15.66
CA ALA A 73 4.38 -7.27 14.63
C ALA A 73 4.10 -8.79 14.50
N GLY A 74 2.96 -9.16 13.94
CA GLY A 74 2.76 -10.55 13.50
C GLY A 74 3.78 -10.93 12.44
N ILE A 75 3.85 -10.14 11.36
CA ILE A 75 4.86 -10.25 10.30
C ILE A 75 5.51 -8.86 10.14
N GLY A 76 6.82 -8.78 10.28
CA GLY A 76 7.58 -7.54 10.12
C GLY A 76 8.50 -7.22 11.27
N GLY A 77 8.42 -6.00 11.81
CA GLY A 77 9.34 -5.52 12.85
C GLY A 77 9.13 -6.15 14.22
N GLY A 78 10.22 -6.34 14.96
CA GLY A 78 10.16 -6.62 16.39
C GLY A 78 9.80 -5.35 17.16
N LYS A 79 10.79 -4.59 17.66
CA LYS A 79 10.60 -3.20 18.15
C LYS A 79 11.04 -2.17 17.12
N GLY A 80 10.85 -2.40 15.86
CA GLY A 80 11.33 -1.57 14.76
C GLY A 80 10.42 -1.68 13.55
N ASP A 81 10.91 -1.15 12.44
CA ASP A 81 10.15 -1.07 11.20
C ASP A 81 9.88 -2.45 10.58
N GLY A 82 8.73 -2.58 9.94
CA GLY A 82 8.42 -3.65 9.00
C GLY A 82 8.35 -3.08 7.59
N SER A 83 9.24 -3.48 6.72
CA SER A 83 9.31 -2.92 5.38
C SER A 83 9.65 -3.97 4.32
N ASP A 84 9.39 -3.65 3.04
CA ASP A 84 9.67 -4.58 1.93
C ASP A 84 9.03 -5.97 2.19
N ILE A 85 7.72 -5.96 2.47
CA ILE A 85 6.93 -7.17 2.73
C ILE A 85 6.04 -7.41 1.53
N THR A 86 6.18 -8.58 0.90
CA THR A 86 5.36 -8.98 -0.25
C THR A 86 4.58 -10.24 0.07
N ILE A 87 3.27 -10.21 -0.16
CA ILE A 87 2.39 -11.39 -0.08
C ILE A 87 1.75 -11.57 -1.44
N SER A 88 2.00 -12.71 -2.07
CA SER A 88 1.49 -13.06 -3.40
C SER A 88 0.75 -14.40 -3.44
N GLY A 89 0.38 -14.92 -2.28
CA GLY A 89 -0.42 -16.14 -2.14
C GLY A 89 -0.37 -16.71 -0.74
N GLY A 90 -1.14 -17.76 -0.52
CA GLY A 90 -1.30 -18.45 0.76
C GLY A 90 -2.45 -17.91 1.62
N GLU A 91 -2.68 -18.58 2.75
CA GLU A 91 -3.57 -18.14 3.82
C GLU A 91 -2.70 -17.55 4.94
N VAL A 92 -2.76 -16.24 5.13
CA VAL A 92 -1.89 -15.53 6.06
C VAL A 92 -2.70 -14.92 7.21
N ASN A 93 -2.54 -15.48 8.40
CA ASN A 93 -3.13 -15.02 9.64
C ASN A 93 -2.06 -14.33 10.51
N ALA A 94 -1.99 -13.02 10.46
CA ALA A 94 -0.98 -12.21 11.15
C ALA A 94 -1.58 -11.41 12.30
N THR A 95 -1.13 -11.64 13.52
CA THR A 95 -1.60 -10.94 14.72
C THR A 95 -0.46 -10.21 15.39
N GLY A 96 -0.56 -8.90 15.53
CA GLY A 96 0.38 -8.08 16.27
C GLY A 96 0.32 -8.31 17.79
N GLY A 97 1.44 -8.13 18.47
CA GLY A 97 1.45 -8.00 19.92
C GLY A 97 0.82 -6.67 20.36
N THR A 98 0.75 -6.40 21.65
CA THR A 98 0.02 -5.24 22.20
C THR A 98 0.30 -3.93 21.44
N SER A 99 1.55 -3.69 21.06
CA SER A 99 1.98 -2.46 20.37
C SER A 99 2.42 -2.68 18.92
N GLY A 100 2.28 -3.88 18.38
CA GLY A 100 2.69 -4.22 17.02
C GLY A 100 1.52 -4.26 16.04
N ALA A 101 1.80 -4.01 14.78
CA ALA A 101 0.88 -4.23 13.68
C ALA A 101 0.65 -5.74 13.43
N GLY A 102 -0.47 -6.10 12.78
CA GLY A 102 -0.61 -7.45 12.22
C GLY A 102 0.50 -7.72 11.21
N ILE A 103 0.62 -6.86 10.19
CA ILE A 103 1.68 -6.87 9.19
C ILE A 103 2.31 -5.47 9.15
N GLY A 104 3.62 -5.37 9.38
CA GLY A 104 4.37 -4.11 9.33
C GLY A 104 5.21 -3.84 10.57
N GLY A 105 5.06 -2.65 11.19
CA GLY A 105 5.89 -2.20 12.29
C GLY A 105 5.58 -2.81 13.65
N GLY A 106 6.61 -2.97 14.49
CA GLY A 106 6.48 -3.19 15.92
C GLY A 106 6.32 -1.85 16.67
N TYR A 107 6.54 -1.84 17.98
CA TYR A 107 6.50 -0.64 18.81
C TYR A 107 7.48 0.43 18.28
N ASN A 108 7.00 1.65 18.07
CA ASN A 108 7.71 2.76 17.41
C ASN A 108 8.18 2.45 15.97
N GLY A 109 7.71 1.36 15.38
CA GLY A 109 8.09 0.93 14.04
C GLY A 109 7.06 1.33 12.97
N ASN A 110 7.56 1.79 11.84
CA ASN A 110 6.74 2.06 10.66
C ASN A 110 6.44 0.76 9.92
N GLY A 111 5.28 0.70 9.25
CA GLY A 111 5.00 -0.28 8.22
C GLY A 111 5.11 0.40 6.87
N SER A 112 6.09 0.01 6.05
CA SER A 112 6.28 0.63 4.75
C SER A 112 6.60 -0.39 3.66
N ASP A 113 6.36 -0.01 2.41
CA ASP A 113 6.68 -0.87 1.27
C ASP A 113 6.02 -2.26 1.40
N ILE A 114 4.73 -2.27 1.76
CA ILE A 114 3.96 -3.50 1.93
C ILE A 114 3.14 -3.71 0.67
N THR A 115 3.31 -4.87 0.03
CA THR A 115 2.62 -5.20 -1.22
C THR A 115 1.86 -6.51 -1.06
N ILE A 116 0.55 -6.50 -1.38
CA ILE A 116 -0.30 -7.69 -1.41
C ILE A 116 -0.88 -7.80 -2.81
N THR A 117 -0.58 -8.91 -3.50
CA THR A 117 -1.03 -9.14 -4.87
C THR A 117 -2.02 -10.27 -5.01
N ASP A 118 -2.05 -11.19 -4.04
CA ASP A 118 -2.96 -12.34 -4.01
C ASP A 118 -2.91 -13.01 -2.63
N GLY A 119 -3.79 -13.99 -2.39
CA GLY A 119 -3.91 -14.76 -1.15
C GLY A 119 -5.08 -14.30 -0.28
N GLU A 120 -5.32 -15.07 0.79
CA GLU A 120 -6.24 -14.72 1.87
C GLU A 120 -5.42 -14.15 3.05
N VAL A 121 -5.56 -12.85 3.32
CA VAL A 121 -4.75 -12.15 4.31
C VAL A 121 -5.62 -11.60 5.43
N ASN A 122 -5.49 -12.18 6.61
CA ASN A 122 -6.15 -11.72 7.83
C ASN A 122 -5.11 -11.05 8.75
N ALA A 123 -5.09 -9.74 8.77
CA ALA A 123 -4.14 -8.95 9.52
C ALA A 123 -4.82 -8.23 10.69
N THR A 124 -4.51 -8.62 11.90
CA THR A 124 -5.06 -8.03 13.12
C THR A 124 -3.96 -7.31 13.90
N GLY A 125 -4.10 -6.01 14.07
CA GLY A 125 -3.23 -5.22 14.93
C GLY A 125 -3.37 -5.59 16.40
N GLY A 126 -2.32 -5.44 17.16
CA GLY A 126 -2.39 -5.44 18.61
C GLY A 126 -3.16 -4.24 19.14
N LYS A 127 -3.29 -4.10 20.46
CA LYS A 127 -4.11 -3.04 21.07
C LYS A 127 -3.83 -1.63 20.51
N TYR A 128 -2.59 -1.35 20.11
CA TYR A 128 -2.15 -0.05 19.61
C TYR A 128 -1.49 -0.13 18.20
N GLY A 129 -1.62 -1.23 17.51
CA GLY A 129 -1.05 -1.44 16.17
C GLY A 129 -2.13 -1.47 15.10
N ALA A 130 -1.78 -1.07 13.88
CA ALA A 130 -2.62 -1.21 12.70
C ALA A 130 -2.81 -2.68 12.32
N GLY A 131 -3.87 -3.00 11.57
CA GLY A 131 -3.97 -4.32 10.92
C GLY A 131 -2.79 -4.51 9.97
N ILE A 132 -2.65 -3.59 8.99
CA ILE A 132 -1.52 -3.52 8.06
C ILE A 132 -0.92 -2.12 8.15
N GLY A 133 0.37 -2.00 8.48
CA GLY A 133 1.07 -0.73 8.54
C GLY A 133 1.87 -0.51 9.82
N GLY A 134 1.68 0.65 10.49
CA GLY A 134 2.46 1.03 11.66
C GLY A 134 2.09 0.29 12.94
N GLY A 135 3.07 0.05 13.81
CA GLY A 135 2.84 -0.26 15.21
C GLY A 135 2.47 0.98 16.01
N GLU A 136 2.40 0.90 17.32
CA GLU A 136 2.16 2.04 18.21
C GLU A 136 3.19 3.16 17.93
N TYR A 137 2.73 4.38 17.64
CA TYR A 137 3.49 5.54 17.15
C TYR A 137 4.08 5.39 15.73
N GLY A 138 3.83 4.29 15.05
CA GLY A 138 4.35 4.00 13.71
C GLY A 138 3.46 4.49 12.58
N ILE A 139 4.08 4.91 11.51
CA ILE A 139 3.43 5.33 10.27
C ILE A 139 3.17 4.09 9.41
N GLY A 140 2.00 4.06 8.72
CA GLY A 140 1.75 3.12 7.62
C GLY A 140 1.85 3.88 6.30
N LYS A 141 2.78 3.51 5.44
CA LYS A 141 2.95 4.20 4.15
C LYS A 141 3.42 3.26 3.03
N ASP A 142 3.23 3.71 1.79
CA ASP A 142 3.61 2.93 0.61
C ASP A 142 3.01 1.51 0.65
N ILE A 143 1.71 1.43 0.96
CA ILE A 143 0.98 0.17 1.04
C ILE A 143 0.21 -0.03 -0.27
N ILE A 144 0.46 -1.15 -0.94
CA ILE A 144 -0.11 -1.46 -2.25
C ILE A 144 -0.86 -2.78 -2.17
N ILE A 145 -2.16 -2.77 -2.51
CA ILE A 145 -2.99 -3.97 -2.63
C ILE A 145 -3.53 -4.03 -4.05
N THR A 146 -3.17 -5.07 -4.79
CA THR A 146 -3.59 -5.25 -6.19
C THR A 146 -4.46 -6.48 -6.41
N GLY A 147 -4.67 -7.29 -5.37
CA GLY A 147 -5.48 -8.50 -5.45
C GLY A 147 -5.58 -9.22 -4.13
N GLY A 148 -6.23 -10.39 -4.14
CA GLY A 148 -6.47 -11.22 -2.97
C GLY A 148 -7.71 -10.82 -2.17
N GLU A 149 -7.96 -11.55 -1.08
CA GLU A 149 -8.96 -11.22 -0.06
C GLU A 149 -8.22 -10.72 1.19
N VAL A 150 -8.40 -9.45 1.53
CA VAL A 150 -7.63 -8.79 2.59
C VAL A 150 -8.57 -8.28 3.68
N ASN A 151 -8.44 -8.84 4.87
CA ASN A 151 -9.16 -8.43 6.08
C ASN A 151 -8.18 -7.78 7.04
N ALA A 152 -8.23 -6.46 7.16
CA ALA A 152 -7.33 -5.68 8.00
C ALA A 152 -8.10 -5.03 9.16
N THR A 153 -7.80 -5.44 10.39
CA THR A 153 -8.44 -4.91 11.60
C THR A 153 -7.41 -4.22 12.48
N GLY A 154 -7.60 -2.94 12.72
CA GLY A 154 -6.80 -2.16 13.65
C GLY A 154 -7.11 -2.49 15.12
N GLY A 155 -6.13 -2.36 15.98
CA GLY A 155 -6.33 -2.36 17.41
C GLY A 155 -6.95 -1.04 17.90
N ARG A 156 -7.24 -0.94 19.20
CA ARG A 156 -7.77 0.31 19.78
C ARG A 156 -6.83 1.46 19.43
N PHE A 157 -7.39 2.55 18.95
CA PHE A 157 -6.69 3.75 18.46
C PHE A 157 -5.82 3.52 17.21
N SER A 158 -6.13 2.51 16.41
CA SER A 158 -5.31 2.19 15.25
C SER A 158 -6.15 1.95 14.00
N ALA A 159 -5.58 2.22 12.84
CA ALA A 159 -6.24 1.97 11.56
C ALA A 159 -6.33 0.48 11.23
N GLY A 160 -7.31 0.10 10.41
CA GLY A 160 -7.29 -1.20 9.71
C GLY A 160 -6.06 -1.29 8.82
N ILE A 161 -5.91 -0.31 7.89
CA ILE A 161 -4.73 -0.17 7.01
C ILE A 161 -4.15 1.22 7.21
N GLY A 162 -2.89 1.33 7.60
CA GLY A 162 -2.18 2.61 7.77
C GLY A 162 -1.46 2.76 9.09
N GLY A 163 -1.69 3.83 9.84
CA GLY A 163 -0.98 4.12 11.09
C GLY A 163 -1.46 3.33 12.30
N GLY A 164 -0.55 3.00 13.19
CA GLY A 164 -0.90 2.56 14.55
C GLY A 164 -1.39 3.72 15.41
N SER A 165 -1.62 3.48 16.69
CA SER A 165 -2.02 4.54 17.62
C SER A 165 -1.03 5.71 17.56
N ARG A 166 -1.56 6.92 17.31
CA ARG A 166 -0.79 8.16 17.07
C ARG A 166 0.13 8.15 15.84
N GLY A 167 -0.06 7.19 14.95
CA GLY A 167 0.65 7.10 13.68
C GLY A 167 -0.18 7.58 12.50
N THR A 168 0.48 7.95 11.41
CA THR A 168 -0.16 8.40 10.17
C THR A 168 -0.30 7.27 9.17
N GLY A 169 -1.24 7.41 8.21
CA GLY A 169 -1.27 6.59 7.00
C GLY A 169 -1.13 7.46 5.77
N SER A 170 -0.29 7.09 4.83
CA SER A 170 -0.11 7.82 3.56
C SER A 170 0.30 6.90 2.42
N ASP A 171 0.12 7.38 1.19
CA ASP A 171 0.56 6.66 -0.01
C ASP A 171 -0.01 5.22 -0.06
N ILE A 172 -1.33 5.10 0.14
CA ILE A 172 -2.03 3.81 0.14
C ILE A 172 -2.75 3.65 -1.18
N THR A 173 -2.43 2.59 -1.92
CA THR A 173 -3.04 2.27 -3.21
C THR A 173 -3.74 0.92 -3.14
N ILE A 174 -5.02 0.89 -3.47
CA ILE A 174 -5.81 -0.33 -3.60
C ILE A 174 -6.36 -0.37 -5.03
N SER A 175 -5.89 -1.30 -5.85
CA SER A 175 -6.23 -1.36 -7.27
C SER A 175 -6.84 -2.70 -7.70
N GLY A 176 -7.19 -3.55 -6.76
CA GLY A 176 -7.87 -4.82 -7.00
C GLY A 176 -8.14 -5.59 -5.72
N GLY A 177 -8.82 -6.73 -5.86
CA GLY A 177 -9.16 -7.60 -4.75
C GLY A 177 -10.42 -7.21 -3.98
N GLU A 178 -10.74 -8.00 -2.97
CA GLU A 178 -11.77 -7.71 -1.97
C GLU A 178 -11.08 -7.30 -0.66
N VAL A 179 -11.26 -6.04 -0.25
CA VAL A 179 -10.56 -5.48 0.89
C VAL A 179 -11.56 -5.01 1.95
N ASN A 180 -11.45 -5.54 3.14
CA ASN A 180 -12.23 -5.16 4.31
C ASN A 180 -11.29 -4.49 5.32
N ALA A 181 -11.44 -3.20 5.52
CA ALA A 181 -10.59 -2.42 6.42
C ALA A 181 -11.42 -1.83 7.57
N SER A 182 -11.18 -2.29 8.78
CA SER A 182 -11.85 -1.85 10.00
C SER A 182 -10.88 -1.21 10.98
N GLY A 183 -11.13 0.04 11.34
CA GLY A 183 -10.43 0.70 12.44
C GLY A 183 -10.85 0.14 13.79
N GLY A 184 -9.95 0.11 14.76
CA GLY A 184 -10.32 -0.09 16.14
C GLY A 184 -10.95 1.16 16.74
N VAL A 185 -11.44 1.09 17.98
CA VAL A 185 -12.06 2.23 18.67
C VAL A 185 -11.24 3.50 18.47
N ASN A 186 -11.84 4.54 17.95
CA ASN A 186 -11.25 5.82 17.53
C ASN A 186 -10.27 5.73 16.34
N GLY A 187 -9.99 4.57 15.80
CA GLY A 187 -9.19 4.40 14.59
C GLY A 187 -10.07 4.43 13.33
N ALA A 188 -9.51 4.67 12.15
CA ALA A 188 -10.26 4.55 10.92
C ALA A 188 -10.09 3.21 10.23
N GLY A 189 -10.92 2.97 9.25
CA GLY A 189 -10.80 1.80 8.38
C GLY A 189 -9.46 1.82 7.67
N ILE A 190 -9.22 2.81 6.81
CA ILE A 190 -7.94 2.97 6.13
C ILE A 190 -7.32 4.30 6.53
N GLY A 191 -6.06 4.30 7.08
CA GLY A 191 -5.23 5.46 7.32
C GLY A 191 -4.52 5.60 8.64
N GLY A 192 -4.79 6.59 9.48
CA GLY A 192 -4.06 6.82 10.72
C GLY A 192 -4.75 6.24 11.94
N GLY A 193 -4.07 6.19 13.07
CA GLY A 193 -4.59 5.72 14.34
C GLY A 193 -5.10 6.83 15.24
N GLY A 194 -6.04 6.51 16.12
CA GLY A 194 -6.57 7.38 17.16
C GLY A 194 -5.70 7.41 18.43
N GLY A 195 -6.19 8.05 19.47
CA GLY A 195 -5.55 8.04 20.78
C GLY A 195 -5.08 9.41 21.24
N GLY A 196 -5.97 10.14 21.86
CA GLY A 196 -5.73 11.44 22.45
C GLY A 196 -5.38 12.53 21.48
N ASP A 197 -4.95 12.18 20.32
CA ASP A 197 -4.57 13.03 19.22
C ASP A 197 -4.49 12.25 17.91
N GLY A 198 -5.32 11.27 17.67
CA GLY A 198 -5.15 10.31 16.57
C GLY A 198 -6.29 10.21 15.59
N SER A 199 -6.00 9.94 14.40
CA SER A 199 -6.87 9.88 13.23
C SER A 199 -6.86 8.54 12.51
N GLY A 200 -7.80 8.34 11.67
CA GLY A 200 -8.10 7.23 10.85
C GLY A 200 -7.20 6.95 9.63
N ILE A 201 -7.57 7.23 8.41
CA ILE A 201 -6.58 7.46 7.38
C ILE A 201 -6.12 8.85 7.59
N GLY A 202 -4.88 9.01 8.02
CA GLY A 202 -4.26 10.27 8.11
C GLY A 202 -3.87 10.81 9.44
N GLY A 203 -3.89 10.11 10.52
CA GLY A 203 -3.11 10.54 11.69
C GLY A 203 -3.82 11.21 12.84
N GLY A 204 -3.15 11.35 13.99
CA GLY A 204 -3.56 12.05 15.19
C GLY A 204 -3.76 13.54 14.99
N LEU A 205 -4.06 14.31 16.04
CA LEU A 205 -4.41 15.73 15.99
C LEU A 205 -3.66 16.57 14.94
N ARG A 206 -2.75 15.95 14.20
CA ARG A 206 -1.98 16.56 13.11
C ARG A 206 -1.60 15.59 12.00
N SER A 207 -2.08 14.39 12.00
CA SER A 207 -1.70 13.41 10.98
C SER A 207 -2.84 13.29 9.97
N LYS A 208 -2.56 13.52 8.72
CA LYS A 208 -3.54 13.50 7.64
C LYS A 208 -3.46 12.18 6.89
N GLY A 209 -4.60 11.63 6.46
CA GLY A 209 -4.68 10.70 5.36
C GLY A 209 -4.34 11.44 4.08
N ASN A 210 -3.21 11.15 3.50
CA ASN A 210 -2.82 11.75 2.25
C ASN A 210 -2.62 10.67 1.20
N ASP A 211 -2.94 11.02 -0.04
CA ASP A 211 -2.56 10.22 -1.20
C ASP A 211 -3.10 8.78 -1.14
N ILE A 212 -4.44 8.66 -0.97
CA ILE A 212 -5.11 7.38 -1.03
C ILE A 212 -5.77 7.24 -2.38
N THR A 213 -5.46 6.15 -3.07
CA THR A 213 -5.99 5.82 -4.38
C THR A 213 -6.74 4.49 -4.30
N VAL A 214 -7.97 4.48 -4.82
CA VAL A 214 -8.76 3.26 -5.01
C VAL A 214 -9.15 3.18 -6.47
N SER A 215 -8.70 2.12 -7.16
CA SER A 215 -8.86 1.98 -8.60
C SER A 215 -9.18 0.54 -9.02
N GLY A 216 -9.31 0.27 -10.32
CA GLY A 216 -9.58 -1.05 -10.85
C GLY A 216 -10.94 -1.63 -10.44
N ASP A 217 -11.04 -2.94 -10.42
CA ASP A 217 -12.25 -3.69 -10.00
C ASP A 217 -12.30 -3.91 -8.48
N THR A 218 -11.63 -3.07 -7.70
CA THR A 218 -11.57 -3.17 -6.24
C THR A 218 -12.94 -3.18 -5.60
N LYS A 219 -13.18 -4.13 -4.70
CA LYS A 219 -14.32 -4.12 -3.78
C LYS A 219 -13.83 -3.78 -2.38
N LEU A 220 -14.00 -2.54 -2.00
CA LEU A 220 -13.52 -2.03 -0.72
C LEU A 220 -14.69 -1.83 0.25
N LYS A 221 -14.60 -2.42 1.41
CA LYS A 221 -15.47 -2.12 2.56
C LYS A 221 -14.63 -1.41 3.63
N VAL A 222 -15.09 -0.28 4.09
CA VAL A 222 -14.39 0.52 5.09
C VAL A 222 -15.28 0.90 6.25
N GLN A 223 -14.72 0.82 7.45
CA GLN A 223 -15.39 1.17 8.68
C GLN A 223 -14.44 1.88 9.62
N GLY A 224 -14.81 3.07 10.06
CA GLY A 224 -14.15 3.72 11.20
C GLY A 224 -14.52 3.04 12.51
N GLY A 225 -13.65 3.11 13.48
CA GLY A 225 -13.91 2.61 14.83
C GLY A 225 -14.87 3.52 15.61
N ASP A 226 -15.57 2.93 16.57
CA ASP A 226 -16.51 3.63 17.45
C ASP A 226 -15.83 4.73 18.27
N GLU A 227 -16.62 5.69 18.72
CA GLU A 227 -16.22 6.62 19.75
C GLU A 227 -16.09 5.93 21.11
N ASP A 228 -15.28 6.48 21.98
CA ASP A 228 -15.24 6.10 23.38
C ASP A 228 -15.69 7.24 24.30
N ASN A 229 -15.45 7.10 25.63
CA ASN A 229 -15.87 8.10 26.58
C ASN A 229 -15.13 9.44 26.42
N TYR A 230 -13.99 9.45 25.77
CA TYR A 230 -13.08 10.59 25.66
C TYR A 230 -12.94 11.12 24.24
N ASP A 231 -12.76 10.24 23.26
CA ASP A 231 -12.44 10.59 21.89
C ASP A 231 -13.60 10.27 20.94
N GLY A 232 -13.70 10.98 19.82
CA GLY A 232 -14.72 10.77 18.79
C GLY A 232 -14.48 9.52 17.96
N ALA A 233 -15.47 9.12 17.18
CA ALA A 233 -15.35 8.00 16.22
C ALA A 233 -14.34 8.31 15.11
N GLY A 234 -13.70 7.28 14.58
CA GLY A 234 -12.85 7.37 13.39
C GLY A 234 -13.65 7.42 12.09
N ALA A 235 -13.06 7.95 11.03
CA ALA A 235 -13.60 7.95 9.68
C ALA A 235 -13.52 6.57 9.01
N GLY A 236 -14.31 6.32 7.99
CA GLY A 236 -14.12 5.15 7.10
C GLY A 236 -12.80 5.27 6.35
N ILE A 237 -12.67 6.34 5.57
CA ILE A 237 -11.42 6.79 4.93
C ILE A 237 -11.17 8.22 5.41
N GLY A 238 -10.09 8.47 6.14
CA GLY A 238 -9.81 9.80 6.65
C GLY A 238 -9.18 9.82 8.03
N ASP A 239 -9.57 10.78 8.84
CA ASP A 239 -9.00 11.02 10.15
C ASP A 239 -9.65 10.14 11.23
N GLY A 240 -8.94 9.74 12.29
CA GLY A 240 -9.54 9.11 13.47
C GLY A 240 -10.20 10.12 14.38
N GLY A 241 -10.92 9.59 15.35
CA GLY A 241 -11.51 10.41 16.37
C GLY A 241 -10.48 10.88 17.39
N SER A 242 -10.68 12.07 17.92
CA SER A 242 -9.82 12.67 18.92
C SER A 242 -10.62 13.48 19.95
N ASN A 243 -9.90 14.08 20.88
CA ASN A 243 -10.45 14.98 21.88
C ASN A 243 -9.66 16.27 21.93
N ALA A 244 -10.32 17.40 21.92
CA ALA A 244 -9.69 18.68 22.20
C ALA A 244 -10.41 19.37 23.36
N TYR A 245 -9.69 19.55 24.45
CA TYR A 245 -10.18 20.27 25.63
C TYR A 245 -11.53 19.75 26.17
N GLY A 246 -11.71 18.42 26.18
CA GLY A 246 -12.93 17.79 26.66
C GLY A 246 -14.08 17.71 25.63
N THR A 247 -13.81 18.11 24.39
CA THR A 247 -14.78 17.98 23.30
C THR A 247 -14.35 16.85 22.37
N LYS A 248 -15.23 15.88 22.13
CA LYS A 248 -15.03 14.82 21.16
C LYS A 248 -14.96 15.41 19.75
N ILE A 249 -13.94 15.01 19.00
CA ILE A 249 -13.76 15.39 17.59
C ILE A 249 -13.87 14.13 16.76
N LEU A 250 -14.84 14.11 15.86
CA LEU A 250 -14.98 13.02 14.88
C LEU A 250 -13.85 13.10 13.86
N GLY A 251 -13.40 11.95 13.40
CA GLY A 251 -12.44 11.85 12.29
C GLY A 251 -13.03 12.48 11.02
N ALA A 252 -12.25 13.31 10.35
CA ALA A 252 -12.66 13.90 9.08
C ALA A 252 -12.52 12.85 7.97
N GLU A 253 -13.58 12.67 7.17
CA GLU A 253 -13.49 11.85 5.94
C GLU A 253 -12.56 12.55 4.94
N VAL A 254 -11.73 11.76 4.27
CA VAL A 254 -10.88 12.19 3.15
C VAL A 254 -11.39 11.48 1.90
N GLU A 255 -11.64 12.23 0.84
CA GLU A 255 -12.00 11.64 -0.45
C GLU A 255 -10.77 10.98 -1.08
N PRO A 256 -10.79 9.64 -1.30
CA PRO A 256 -9.72 8.98 -2.02
C PRO A 256 -9.76 9.36 -3.51
N ASP A 257 -8.62 9.29 -4.19
CA ASP A 257 -8.62 9.34 -5.65
C ASP A 257 -9.26 8.07 -6.20
N THR A 258 -10.43 8.22 -6.80
CA THR A 258 -11.21 7.14 -7.41
C THR A 258 -11.27 7.27 -8.94
N SER A 259 -10.45 8.13 -9.53
CA SER A 259 -10.47 8.41 -10.97
C SER A 259 -10.23 7.16 -11.83
N GLY A 260 -9.52 6.15 -11.28
CA GLY A 260 -9.29 4.85 -11.91
C GLY A 260 -10.25 3.74 -11.48
N LEU A 261 -11.27 4.01 -10.66
CA LEU A 261 -12.21 2.99 -10.20
C LEU A 261 -13.16 2.60 -11.34
N THR A 262 -13.16 1.31 -11.71
CA THR A 262 -14.00 0.81 -12.81
C THR A 262 -15.45 0.67 -12.39
N THR A 263 -16.35 0.43 -13.36
CA THR A 263 -17.77 0.18 -13.08
C THR A 263 -18.04 -1.09 -12.26
N ASN A 264 -17.08 -2.01 -12.19
CA ASN A 264 -17.15 -3.20 -11.35
C ASN A 264 -16.59 -2.94 -9.94
N GLY A 265 -15.85 -1.86 -9.76
CA GLY A 265 -15.28 -1.45 -8.49
C GLY A 265 -16.28 -0.69 -7.62
N SER A 266 -16.11 -0.79 -6.32
CA SER A 266 -16.95 -0.09 -5.33
C SER A 266 -16.23 0.18 -4.03
N ILE A 267 -16.62 1.27 -3.35
CA ILE A 267 -16.25 1.56 -1.97
C ILE A 267 -17.54 1.62 -1.15
N ALA A 268 -17.69 0.72 -0.21
CA ALA A 268 -18.81 0.68 0.72
C ALA A 268 -18.36 1.19 2.10
N TYR A 269 -18.99 2.26 2.56
CA TYR A 269 -18.73 2.85 3.87
C TYR A 269 -19.73 2.32 4.87
N TYR A 270 -19.27 1.90 6.01
CA TYR A 270 -20.10 1.40 7.10
C TYR A 270 -20.02 2.32 8.30
N ALA A 271 -21.14 2.41 9.04
CA ALA A 271 -21.15 3.12 10.31
C ALA A 271 -20.16 2.48 11.30
N PRO A 272 -19.54 3.25 12.19
CA PRO A 272 -18.79 2.70 13.30
C PRO A 272 -19.59 1.63 14.05
N GLY A 273 -18.94 0.49 14.37
CA GLY A 273 -19.57 -0.63 15.07
C GLY A 273 -20.53 -1.51 14.25
N ALA A 274 -20.76 -1.19 12.98
CA ALA A 274 -21.58 -2.03 12.10
C ALA A 274 -20.91 -3.37 11.77
N ASP A 275 -21.71 -4.40 11.57
CA ASP A 275 -21.26 -5.67 11.01
C ASP A 275 -21.18 -5.57 9.48
N MET A 276 -19.98 -5.45 8.93
CA MET A 276 -19.76 -5.27 7.49
C MET A 276 -20.22 -6.46 6.63
N GLU A 277 -20.55 -7.60 7.22
CA GLU A 277 -21.11 -8.75 6.51
C GLU A 277 -22.65 -8.72 6.48
N ASN A 278 -23.28 -8.31 7.58
CA ASN A 278 -24.73 -8.43 7.77
C ASN A 278 -25.46 -7.11 7.72
N ASP A 279 -24.79 -5.98 8.02
CA ASP A 279 -25.39 -4.66 7.99
C ASP A 279 -25.31 -4.02 6.60
N LYS A 280 -26.16 -3.02 6.38
CA LYS A 280 -26.10 -2.23 5.14
C LYS A 280 -25.08 -1.12 5.27
N PRO A 281 -24.30 -0.83 4.22
CA PRO A 281 -23.42 0.32 4.20
C PRO A 281 -24.23 1.63 4.29
N THR A 282 -23.66 2.63 4.91
CA THR A 282 -24.22 4.00 5.00
C THR A 282 -24.17 4.71 3.66
N SER A 283 -23.15 4.41 2.86
CA SER A 283 -23.01 4.90 1.49
C SER A 283 -22.19 3.92 0.65
N ILE A 284 -22.38 3.95 -0.67
CA ILE A 284 -21.58 3.20 -1.63
C ILE A 284 -21.18 4.15 -2.75
N THR A 285 -19.88 4.22 -3.03
CA THR A 285 -19.34 4.87 -4.21
C THR A 285 -19.03 3.79 -5.26
N PHE A 286 -19.59 3.93 -6.44
CA PHE A 286 -19.27 3.08 -7.59
C PHE A 286 -18.35 3.82 -8.54
N GLY A 287 -17.48 3.10 -9.21
CA GLY A 287 -16.66 3.65 -10.26
C GLY A 287 -17.51 4.13 -11.45
N THR A 288 -17.12 5.24 -12.01
CA THR A 288 -17.84 5.92 -13.10
C THR A 288 -17.09 5.84 -14.43
N SER A 289 -16.00 5.13 -14.53
CA SER A 289 -15.20 5.06 -15.74
C SER A 289 -15.84 4.20 -16.83
N SER A 290 -17.02 4.66 -17.32
CA SER A 290 -17.28 4.60 -18.75
C SER A 290 -16.49 5.76 -19.34
N GLN A 291 -15.56 5.52 -20.26
CA GLN A 291 -14.96 6.60 -21.05
C GLN A 291 -16.07 7.57 -21.50
N PRO A 292 -15.83 8.90 -21.50
CA PRO A 292 -16.78 9.81 -22.13
C PRO A 292 -16.98 9.32 -23.56
N GLU A 293 -18.24 9.07 -23.94
CA GLU A 293 -18.60 8.74 -25.31
C GLU A 293 -18.05 9.83 -26.23
N LYS A 294 -17.04 9.46 -27.01
CA LYS A 294 -16.50 10.30 -28.06
C LYS A 294 -17.64 10.50 -29.07
N PRO A 295 -17.92 11.73 -29.54
CA PRO A 295 -18.87 11.94 -30.60
C PRO A 295 -18.52 11.03 -31.79
N ILE A 296 -19.53 10.38 -32.36
CA ILE A 296 -19.41 9.45 -33.48
C ILE A 296 -18.80 10.18 -34.68
N GLU A 297 -17.50 10.03 -34.88
CA GLU A 297 -16.84 10.30 -36.16
C GLU A 297 -16.62 9.00 -36.93
N PRO A 298 -16.62 9.04 -38.29
CA PRO A 298 -16.71 7.83 -39.11
C PRO A 298 -15.51 6.91 -38.99
N ALA A 299 -15.76 5.61 -39.05
CA ALA A 299 -14.86 4.49 -38.87
C ALA A 299 -13.46 4.66 -39.49
N VAL A 300 -12.43 4.60 -38.62
CA VAL A 300 -11.03 4.34 -38.95
C VAL A 300 -10.68 2.93 -38.47
N PRO A 301 -9.85 2.14 -39.15
CA PRO A 301 -9.67 0.71 -38.93
C PRO A 301 -9.18 0.35 -37.53
N GLU A 302 -9.69 -0.77 -37.01
CA GLU A 302 -9.40 -1.35 -35.70
C GLU A 302 -7.89 -1.46 -35.41
N GLN A 303 -7.46 -0.84 -34.29
CA GLN A 303 -6.20 -1.17 -33.64
C GLN A 303 -6.37 -2.37 -32.71
N PRO A 304 -5.33 -3.20 -32.50
CA PRO A 304 -5.41 -4.43 -31.72
C PRO A 304 -5.83 -4.19 -30.28
N GLU A 305 -6.74 -5.02 -29.77
CA GLU A 305 -7.10 -5.13 -28.35
C GLU A 305 -5.91 -5.61 -27.52
N ALA A 306 -5.06 -4.67 -27.09
CA ALA A 306 -4.13 -4.89 -26.02
C ALA A 306 -4.20 -3.66 -25.12
N GLU A 307 -4.56 -3.91 -23.84
CA GLU A 307 -4.55 -2.96 -22.72
C GLU A 307 -5.73 -1.98 -22.59
N ARG A 308 -6.95 -2.49 -22.60
CA ARG A 308 -8.07 -1.85 -21.92
C ARG A 308 -8.26 -2.54 -20.56
N GLY A 309 -7.75 -1.92 -19.52
CA GLY A 309 -8.03 -2.31 -18.14
C GLY A 309 -6.76 -2.46 -17.33
N MET A 310 -6.19 -1.35 -16.92
CA MET A 310 -5.37 -1.22 -15.73
C MET A 310 -5.16 0.26 -15.40
N ASP A 311 -5.64 0.63 -14.24
CA ASP A 311 -5.05 1.57 -13.29
C ASP A 311 -5.13 3.08 -13.57
N ALA A 312 -5.44 3.83 -12.51
CA ALA A 312 -5.00 5.22 -12.36
C ALA A 312 -3.54 5.30 -12.83
N PRO A 313 -3.16 6.28 -13.67
CA PRO A 313 -1.91 6.20 -14.39
C PRO A 313 -0.75 6.16 -13.40
N LEU A 314 -0.09 5.00 -13.32
CA LEU A 314 1.13 4.80 -12.54
C LEU A 314 2.22 5.78 -12.97
N TYR A 315 2.01 6.41 -14.11
CA TYR A 315 2.76 7.50 -14.68
C TYR A 315 1.83 8.38 -15.54
N ARG A 316 2.24 9.59 -15.80
CA ARG A 316 1.51 10.58 -16.59
C ARG A 316 2.41 11.13 -17.69
N VAL A 317 1.84 11.35 -18.89
CA VAL A 317 2.57 11.97 -20.00
C VAL A 317 1.91 13.29 -20.37
N THR A 318 2.67 14.37 -20.28
CA THR A 318 2.16 15.73 -20.48
C THR A 318 2.99 16.52 -21.47
N ASP A 319 2.40 17.59 -22.00
CA ASP A 319 3.09 18.64 -22.74
C ASP A 319 3.87 19.60 -21.80
N LYS A 320 4.48 20.64 -22.36
CA LYS A 320 5.20 21.68 -21.62
C LYS A 320 4.32 22.49 -20.65
N ASP A 321 3.01 22.56 -20.92
CA ASP A 321 2.02 23.31 -20.14
C ASP A 321 1.36 22.43 -19.05
N GLY A 322 1.79 21.15 -18.94
CA GLY A 322 1.28 20.19 -17.96
C GLY A 322 -0.07 19.55 -18.37
N ARG A 323 -0.49 19.69 -19.64
CA ARG A 323 -1.70 19.05 -20.15
C ARG A 323 -1.38 17.65 -20.64
N ASP A 324 -2.30 16.71 -20.38
CA ASP A 324 -2.16 15.34 -20.86
C ASP A 324 -2.11 15.29 -22.39
N ILE A 325 -1.20 14.49 -22.93
CA ILE A 325 -1.05 14.26 -24.36
C ILE A 325 -1.26 12.80 -24.69
N VAL A 326 -1.66 12.54 -25.94
CA VAL A 326 -1.91 11.17 -26.43
C VAL A 326 -0.59 10.42 -26.55
N TYR A 327 -0.55 9.21 -26.03
CA TYR A 327 0.59 8.29 -26.14
C TYR A 327 0.09 6.86 -26.33
N THR A 328 0.97 5.97 -26.78
CA THR A 328 0.72 4.53 -26.80
C THR A 328 1.67 3.86 -25.80
N ALA A 329 1.17 2.84 -25.10
CA ALA A 329 1.97 2.06 -24.17
C ALA A 329 1.84 0.57 -24.49
N GLU A 330 2.98 -0.13 -24.54
CA GLU A 330 3.04 -1.57 -24.80
C GLU A 330 3.90 -2.23 -23.71
N ARG A 331 3.41 -3.32 -23.14
CA ARG A 331 4.18 -4.16 -22.21
C ARG A 331 4.54 -5.48 -22.88
N LYS A 332 5.82 -5.78 -22.94
CA LYS A 332 6.33 -7.02 -23.50
C LYS A 332 7.65 -7.42 -22.84
N ASP A 333 7.76 -8.66 -22.42
CA ASP A 333 8.99 -9.27 -21.87
C ASP A 333 9.64 -8.42 -20.75
N GLY A 334 8.83 -7.91 -19.82
CA GLY A 334 9.30 -7.08 -18.70
C GLY A 334 9.64 -5.63 -19.10
N VAL A 335 9.28 -5.20 -20.29
CA VAL A 335 9.53 -3.85 -20.80
C VAL A 335 8.22 -3.12 -20.98
N LEU A 336 8.09 -1.94 -20.39
CA LEU A 336 7.04 -0.98 -20.69
C LEU A 336 7.59 0.06 -21.68
N THR A 337 7.06 0.09 -22.90
CA THR A 337 7.40 1.10 -23.91
C THR A 337 6.29 2.13 -24.01
N VAL A 338 6.60 3.38 -23.77
CA VAL A 338 5.69 4.53 -23.87
C VAL A 338 6.12 5.38 -25.06
N ASN A 339 5.28 5.45 -26.09
CA ASN A 339 5.56 6.20 -27.32
C ASN A 339 4.66 7.43 -27.44
N VAL A 340 5.27 8.57 -27.75
CA VAL A 340 4.62 9.85 -27.95
C VAL A 340 4.97 10.38 -29.34
N ASP A 341 3.95 10.74 -30.13
CA ASP A 341 4.14 11.30 -31.49
C ASP A 341 4.31 12.82 -31.45
N GLU A 342 5.17 13.29 -30.53
CA GLU A 342 5.55 14.71 -30.37
C GLU A 342 7.05 14.83 -30.15
N ASP A 343 7.61 16.04 -30.42
CA ASP A 343 9.03 16.33 -30.13
C ASP A 343 9.28 16.65 -28.65
N PHE A 344 8.25 17.18 -27.98
CA PHE A 344 8.31 17.53 -26.57
C PHE A 344 7.32 16.68 -25.79
N ALA A 345 7.79 16.00 -24.75
CA ALA A 345 6.93 15.30 -23.80
C ALA A 345 7.61 15.15 -22.44
N ILE A 346 6.79 15.07 -21.40
CA ILE A 346 7.22 14.86 -20.03
C ILE A 346 6.55 13.58 -19.52
N LEU A 347 7.33 12.60 -19.09
CA LEU A 347 6.88 11.43 -18.35
C LEU A 347 7.12 11.66 -16.86
N THR A 348 6.07 11.65 -16.07
CA THR A 348 6.14 11.83 -14.62
C THR A 348 5.43 10.69 -13.90
N GLY A 349 5.86 10.39 -12.69
CA GLY A 349 5.18 9.45 -11.80
C GLY A 349 5.82 9.45 -10.41
N ARG A 350 5.16 8.79 -9.47
CA ARG A 350 5.70 8.58 -8.13
C ARG A 350 6.50 7.27 -8.08
N LEU A 351 7.40 7.13 -7.14
CA LEU A 351 8.12 5.87 -6.92
C LEU A 351 7.21 4.75 -6.45
N SER A 352 6.08 5.05 -5.81
CA SER A 352 5.02 4.05 -5.54
C SER A 352 4.48 3.43 -6.83
N GLY A 353 4.22 4.24 -7.88
CA GLY A 353 3.84 3.75 -9.20
C GLY A 353 4.92 2.87 -9.85
N ILE A 354 6.20 3.21 -9.68
CA ILE A 354 7.33 2.39 -10.13
C ILE A 354 7.37 1.03 -9.41
N ARG A 355 7.08 1.00 -8.10
CA ARG A 355 6.97 -0.26 -7.35
C ARG A 355 5.83 -1.13 -7.87
N THR A 356 4.67 -0.53 -8.11
CA THR A 356 3.52 -1.24 -8.70
C THR A 356 3.87 -1.83 -10.07
N LEU A 357 4.49 -1.06 -10.95
CA LEU A 357 4.95 -1.55 -12.27
C LEU A 357 5.94 -2.73 -12.11
N LYS A 358 6.86 -2.65 -11.15
CA LYS A 358 7.82 -3.72 -10.89
C LYS A 358 7.15 -4.99 -10.38
N VAL A 359 6.16 -4.87 -9.50
CA VAL A 359 5.33 -5.99 -9.02
C VAL A 359 4.56 -6.64 -10.18
N GLN A 360 4.09 -5.84 -11.13
CA GLN A 360 3.44 -6.30 -12.35
C GLN A 360 4.41 -6.90 -13.39
N GLY A 361 5.68 -7.13 -13.03
CA GLY A 361 6.69 -7.75 -13.88
C GLY A 361 7.40 -6.80 -14.84
N VAL A 362 7.23 -5.47 -14.69
CA VAL A 362 7.99 -4.50 -15.48
C VAL A 362 9.36 -4.29 -14.84
N GLU A 363 10.42 -4.53 -15.60
CA GLU A 363 11.80 -4.34 -15.16
C GLU A 363 12.39 -3.00 -15.64
N LYS A 364 11.93 -2.51 -16.79
CA LYS A 364 12.40 -1.26 -17.38
C LYS A 364 11.32 -0.51 -18.14
N ILE A 365 11.45 0.80 -18.21
CA ILE A 365 10.63 1.67 -19.04
C ILE A 365 11.48 2.22 -20.18
N ILE A 366 10.90 2.22 -21.38
CA ILE A 366 11.42 2.89 -22.58
C ILE A 366 10.46 4.03 -22.90
N PHE A 367 10.93 5.27 -22.83
CA PHE A 367 10.16 6.45 -23.19
C PHE A 367 10.67 7.01 -24.51
N VAL A 368 9.78 7.11 -25.50
CA VAL A 368 10.11 7.47 -26.88
C VAL A 368 9.29 8.69 -27.30
N THR A 369 9.97 9.68 -27.86
CA THR A 369 9.40 10.82 -28.58
C THR A 369 9.98 10.87 -30.01
N LYS A 370 9.49 11.77 -30.88
CA LYS A 370 10.06 11.93 -32.24
C LYS A 370 11.56 12.17 -32.28
N GLY A 371 12.09 12.90 -31.29
CA GLY A 371 13.49 13.33 -31.25
C GLY A 371 14.38 12.55 -30.30
N ALA A 372 13.85 11.72 -29.41
CA ALA A 372 14.65 11.06 -28.38
C ALA A 372 14.03 9.74 -27.90
N ALA A 373 14.88 8.85 -27.40
CA ALA A 373 14.47 7.67 -26.69
C ALA A 373 15.33 7.52 -25.42
N SER A 374 14.69 7.22 -24.31
CA SER A 374 15.34 7.02 -23.01
C SER A 374 14.92 5.70 -22.39
N VAL A 375 15.86 5.03 -21.76
CA VAL A 375 15.63 3.74 -21.07
C VAL A 375 16.11 3.88 -19.63
N PHE A 376 15.28 3.48 -18.68
CA PHE A 376 15.68 3.38 -17.28
C PHE A 376 15.15 2.11 -16.62
N LEU A 377 15.96 1.56 -15.72
CA LEU A 377 15.59 0.39 -14.92
C LEU A 377 14.79 0.84 -13.69
N LEU A 378 13.71 0.12 -13.40
CA LEU A 378 12.89 0.42 -12.24
C LEU A 378 13.66 0.20 -10.92
N SER A 379 14.57 -0.79 -10.90
CA SER A 379 15.47 -1.05 -9.77
C SER A 379 16.34 0.17 -9.42
N ASP A 380 16.90 0.83 -10.45
CA ASP A 380 17.83 1.95 -10.24
C ASP A 380 17.12 3.18 -9.69
N LEU A 381 15.86 3.41 -10.10
CA LEU A 381 15.04 4.46 -9.55
C LEU A 381 14.70 4.19 -8.07
N LEU A 382 14.32 2.96 -7.75
CA LEU A 382 13.94 2.56 -6.40
C LEU A 382 15.13 2.52 -5.43
N GLU A 383 16.35 2.31 -5.94
CA GLU A 383 17.57 2.36 -5.12
C GLU A 383 18.02 3.79 -4.80
N LYS A 384 17.79 4.73 -5.73
CA LYS A 384 18.30 6.10 -5.63
C LYS A 384 17.30 7.10 -5.08
N GLY A 385 16.01 6.79 -5.11
CA GLY A 385 14.94 7.66 -4.63
C GLY A 385 14.41 7.26 -3.26
N GLU A 386 13.92 8.26 -2.54
CA GLU A 386 13.20 8.06 -1.29
C GLU A 386 11.71 7.76 -1.54
N SER A 387 11.09 7.07 -0.61
CA SER A 387 9.64 6.82 -0.65
C SER A 387 8.89 8.16 -0.70
N GLY A 388 7.98 8.31 -1.66
CA GLY A 388 7.26 9.57 -1.90
C GLY A 388 7.88 10.48 -2.97
N ASP A 389 9.11 10.20 -3.40
CA ASP A 389 9.72 10.96 -4.49
C ASP A 389 8.93 10.82 -5.79
N THR A 390 8.88 11.91 -6.54
CA THR A 390 8.36 11.96 -7.91
C THR A 390 9.52 11.95 -8.89
N TYR A 391 9.47 11.11 -9.90
CA TYR A 391 10.38 11.21 -11.03
C TYR A 391 9.77 12.03 -12.16
N LYS A 392 10.62 12.73 -12.91
CA LYS A 392 10.22 13.49 -14.09
C LYS A 392 11.31 13.35 -15.16
N LEU A 393 10.94 12.73 -16.27
CA LEU A 393 11.78 12.62 -17.47
C LEU A 393 11.21 13.54 -18.56
N THR A 394 12.00 14.48 -19.02
CA THR A 394 11.59 15.43 -20.05
C THR A 394 12.42 15.23 -21.32
N HIS A 395 11.74 15.03 -22.43
CA HIS A 395 12.30 15.13 -23.78
C HIS A 395 11.86 16.45 -24.38
N ASP A 396 12.79 17.31 -24.84
CA ASP A 396 12.50 18.60 -25.48
C ASP A 396 12.89 18.65 -26.98
N GLY A 397 13.03 17.50 -27.61
CA GLY A 397 13.46 17.34 -29.00
C GLY A 397 14.99 17.47 -29.19
N LYS A 398 15.73 18.05 -28.25
CA LYS A 398 17.19 18.27 -28.32
C LYS A 398 17.92 17.79 -27.07
N ALA A 399 17.31 17.90 -25.93
CA ALA A 399 17.88 17.49 -24.66
C ALA A 399 16.95 16.56 -23.91
N VAL A 400 17.53 15.74 -23.03
CA VAL A 400 16.84 14.88 -22.09
C VAL A 400 17.25 15.32 -20.70
N THR A 401 16.26 15.59 -19.85
CA THR A 401 16.50 15.92 -18.43
C THR A 401 15.74 14.95 -17.54
N PHE A 402 16.32 14.62 -16.41
CA PHE A 402 15.70 13.73 -15.41
C PHE A 402 15.83 14.34 -14.02
N THR A 403 14.74 14.34 -13.27
CA THR A 403 14.73 14.71 -11.86
C THR A 403 14.11 13.60 -11.02
N LEU A 404 14.63 13.42 -9.81
CA LEU A 404 14.11 12.50 -8.80
C LEU A 404 14.00 13.28 -7.49
N GLY A 405 12.76 13.43 -6.98
CA GLY A 405 12.45 14.38 -5.94
C GLY A 405 12.74 15.81 -6.38
N GLU A 406 13.30 16.63 -5.51
CA GLU A 406 13.70 18.02 -5.82
C GLU A 406 15.09 18.14 -6.48
N LYS A 407 15.79 17.02 -6.68
CA LYS A 407 17.18 17.02 -7.18
C LYS A 407 17.23 16.74 -8.68
N MET A 408 17.93 17.60 -9.43
CA MET A 408 18.38 17.23 -10.77
C MET A 408 19.41 16.10 -10.64
N THR A 409 19.10 14.98 -11.23
CA THR A 409 19.97 13.79 -11.21
C THR A 409 20.74 13.73 -12.52
N ASP A 410 22.03 13.36 -12.46
CA ASP A 410 22.82 13.10 -13.65
C ASP A 410 22.14 12.01 -14.50
N VAL A 411 21.73 12.40 -15.71
CA VAL A 411 20.98 11.54 -16.65
C VAL A 411 21.77 10.26 -16.96
N SER A 412 23.10 10.35 -16.99
CA SER A 412 23.99 9.22 -17.28
C SER A 412 24.02 8.16 -16.18
N ALA A 413 23.57 8.51 -14.97
CA ALA A 413 23.55 7.60 -13.83
C ALA A 413 22.25 6.76 -13.75
N ILE A 414 21.22 7.12 -14.51
CA ILE A 414 19.88 6.47 -14.46
C ILE A 414 19.47 5.99 -15.85
N LEU A 415 19.79 6.74 -16.91
CA LEU A 415 19.40 6.40 -18.27
C LEU A 415 20.48 5.57 -18.96
N THR A 416 20.10 4.42 -19.45
CA THR A 416 20.94 3.63 -20.37
C THR A 416 20.59 4.04 -21.81
N LYS A 417 21.59 4.01 -22.70
CA LYS A 417 21.31 4.19 -24.14
C LYS A 417 20.48 3.00 -24.63
N PRO A 418 19.48 3.23 -25.53
CA PRO A 418 18.69 2.15 -26.10
C PRO A 418 19.50 1.13 -26.86
#